data_6250ea39e1fac8ed4121100c2ba82e3c
#
_entry.id   6250ea39e1fac8ed4121100c2ba82e3c
#
_cell.length_a   1.000
_cell.length_b   1.000
_cell.length_c   1.000
_cell.angle_alpha   90.00
_cell.angle_beta   90.00
_cell.angle_gamma   90.00
#
_symmetry.space_group_name_H-M   'P 1'
#
loop_
_entity.id
_entity.type
_entity.pdbx_description
1 polymer ?
#
loop_
_entity_poly.entity_id
_entity_poly.type
_entity_poly.pdbx_seq_one_letter_code
_entity_poly.pdbx_strand_id
1 'polypeptide(L)'
;AEYELMIFTHGSGKQFVGEGVAPYAEGDVALIGSYVPHLHLCKSRMKSGENAGKEELKPGLETELEDRLYSSGEAIQFSPQLFPSSFLNLPDYAHISKLLSKSQYGIRFYDEGLYDELLEMMKAFDSSTHTSRLIILLQILDRLHHCKKTQLLSPTAYSNANRQPELEEPIGRIYTYLYNNFREKVVL
;
A
#
# COMPACT_ATOMS: atom_id res chain seq x y z
N ALA A 1 6.92 8.53 8.40
CA ALA A 1 6.18 7.74 7.43
C ALA A 1 7.01 6.51 7.03
N GLU A 2 6.36 5.44 6.71
CA GLU A 2 6.89 4.11 6.52
C GLU A 2 6.88 3.73 5.04
N TYR A 3 7.64 2.70 4.68
CA TYR A 3 7.41 1.96 3.44
C TYR A 3 6.11 1.19 3.58
N GLU A 4 5.39 1.01 2.47
CA GLU A 4 4.20 0.18 2.44
C GLU A 4 4.27 -0.81 1.29
N LEU A 5 4.22 -2.10 1.62
CA LEU A 5 3.95 -3.18 0.69
C LEU A 5 2.47 -3.51 0.77
N MET A 6 1.74 -3.42 -0.34
CA MET A 6 0.32 -3.70 -0.42
C MET A 6 0.03 -4.79 -1.46
N ILE A 7 -0.87 -5.69 -1.11
CA ILE A 7 -1.46 -6.68 -2.01
C ILE A 7 -2.97 -6.42 -2.06
N PHE A 8 -3.51 -6.22 -3.27
CA PHE A 8 -4.96 -6.05 -3.46
C PHE A 8 -5.62 -7.43 -3.57
N THR A 9 -6.38 -7.82 -2.56
CA THR A 9 -7.02 -9.15 -2.49
C THR A 9 -8.39 -9.19 -3.15
N HIS A 10 -9.10 -8.06 -3.20
CA HIS A 10 -10.39 -7.93 -3.88
C HIS A 10 -10.60 -6.53 -4.42
N GLY A 11 -11.40 -6.46 -5.48
CA GLY A 11 -11.87 -5.20 -6.03
C GLY A 11 -10.90 -4.55 -7.01
N SER A 12 -11.26 -3.35 -7.40
CA SER A 12 -10.47 -2.55 -8.35
C SER A 12 -10.73 -1.07 -8.14
N GLY A 13 -9.82 -0.25 -8.65
CA GLY A 13 -9.96 1.19 -8.50
C GLY A 13 -8.87 1.99 -9.18
N LYS A 14 -8.62 3.16 -8.61
CA LYS A 14 -7.49 4.02 -8.96
C LYS A 14 -6.60 4.21 -7.74
N GLN A 15 -5.30 4.14 -7.95
CA GLN A 15 -4.30 4.52 -6.97
C GLN A 15 -3.61 5.80 -7.41
N PHE A 16 -3.44 6.69 -6.46
CA PHE A 16 -2.68 7.92 -6.59
C PHE A 16 -1.40 7.74 -5.80
N VAL A 17 -0.25 7.89 -6.45
CA VAL A 17 1.05 7.69 -5.82
C VAL A 17 1.97 8.82 -6.27
N GLY A 18 2.39 9.69 -5.34
CA GLY A 18 3.07 10.92 -5.69
C GLY A 18 2.24 11.75 -6.69
N GLU A 19 2.80 12.04 -7.85
CA GLU A 19 2.12 12.76 -8.94
C GLU A 19 1.42 11.83 -9.93
N GLY A 20 1.52 10.52 -9.74
CA GLY A 20 0.99 9.51 -10.65
C GLY A 20 -0.41 9.07 -10.31
N VAL A 21 -1.14 8.63 -11.33
CA VAL A 21 -2.45 7.98 -11.20
C VAL A 21 -2.46 6.72 -12.05
N ALA A 22 -2.73 5.59 -11.45
CA ALA A 22 -2.78 4.30 -12.14
C ALA A 22 -4.00 3.49 -11.69
N PRO A 23 -4.53 2.60 -12.53
CA PRO A 23 -5.52 1.62 -12.08
C PRO A 23 -4.85 0.59 -11.16
N TYR A 24 -5.64 0.01 -10.26
CA TYR A 24 -5.31 -1.23 -9.57
C TYR A 24 -6.44 -2.23 -9.68
N ALA A 25 -6.13 -3.50 -9.55
CA ALA A 25 -7.09 -4.60 -9.56
C ALA A 25 -6.64 -5.68 -8.56
N GLU A 26 -7.55 -6.62 -8.30
CA GLU A 26 -7.23 -7.85 -7.56
C GLU A 26 -6.00 -8.54 -8.16
N GLY A 27 -5.11 -9.00 -7.31
CA GLY A 27 -3.84 -9.62 -7.70
C GLY A 27 -2.68 -8.64 -7.89
N ASP A 28 -2.94 -7.33 -7.89
CA ASP A 28 -1.86 -6.34 -7.96
C ASP A 28 -1.07 -6.28 -6.65
N VAL A 29 0.23 -6.09 -6.80
CA VAL A 29 1.18 -5.86 -5.70
C VAL A 29 1.85 -4.51 -5.90
N ALA A 30 1.92 -3.70 -4.85
CA ALA A 30 2.58 -2.40 -4.89
C ALA A 30 3.56 -2.22 -3.72
N LEU A 31 4.72 -1.64 -3.99
CA LEU A 31 5.65 -1.16 -2.96
C LEU A 31 5.78 0.36 -3.07
N ILE A 32 5.38 1.03 -2.00
CA ILE A 32 5.40 2.50 -1.90
C ILE A 32 6.55 2.90 -0.97
N GLY A 33 7.32 3.87 -1.41
CA GLY A 33 8.44 4.41 -0.64
C GLY A 33 7.99 5.18 0.59
N SER A 34 8.89 5.28 1.56
CA SER A 34 8.62 6.07 2.76
C SER A 34 8.35 7.53 2.40
N TYR A 35 7.39 8.13 3.09
CA TYR A 35 6.90 9.51 2.87
C TYR A 35 6.21 9.77 1.52
N VAL A 36 6.16 8.83 0.59
CA VAL A 36 5.42 9.01 -0.66
C VAL A 36 3.92 9.14 -0.36
N PRO A 37 3.28 10.27 -0.70
CA PRO A 37 1.85 10.42 -0.50
C PRO A 37 1.10 9.49 -1.45
N HIS A 38 0.15 8.74 -0.93
CA HIS A 38 -0.64 7.81 -1.73
C HIS A 38 -2.06 7.65 -1.20
N LEU A 39 -2.96 7.27 -2.10
CA LEU A 39 -4.39 7.09 -1.82
C LEU A 39 -4.96 6.05 -2.79
N HIS A 40 -5.84 5.20 -2.31
CA HIS A 40 -6.59 4.24 -3.12
C HIS A 40 -8.07 4.61 -3.14
N LEU A 41 -8.64 4.76 -4.35
CA LEU A 41 -10.07 4.99 -4.55
C LEU A 41 -10.69 3.75 -5.19
N CYS A 42 -11.56 3.10 -4.44
CA CYS A 42 -12.30 1.92 -4.89
C CYS A 42 -13.34 2.28 -5.96
N LYS A 43 -13.51 1.40 -6.94
CA LYS A 43 -14.53 1.48 -7.99
C LYS A 43 -15.40 0.23 -8.07
N SER A 44 -14.96 -0.86 -7.43
CA SER A 44 -15.70 -2.12 -7.45
C SER A 44 -16.93 -2.04 -6.55
N ARG A 45 -18.07 -2.57 -7.04
CA ARG A 45 -19.24 -2.80 -6.22
C ARG A 45 -19.13 -4.18 -5.58
N MET A 46 -19.68 -4.34 -4.38
CA MET A 46 -19.83 -5.67 -3.77
C MET A 46 -20.70 -6.55 -4.64
N LYS A 47 -20.30 -7.78 -4.86
CA LYS A 47 -21.16 -8.80 -5.44
C LYS A 47 -22.00 -9.41 -4.33
N SER A 48 -23.31 -9.59 -4.59
CA SER A 48 -24.21 -10.27 -3.67
C SER A 48 -23.66 -11.67 -3.35
N GLY A 49 -23.37 -11.96 -2.08
CA GLY A 49 -22.84 -13.25 -1.61
C GLY A 49 -21.35 -13.29 -1.26
N GLU A 50 -20.57 -12.23 -1.49
CA GLU A 50 -19.20 -12.14 -0.96
C GLU A 50 -19.23 -11.66 0.50
N ASN A 51 -18.71 -12.49 1.42
CA ASN A 51 -18.67 -12.21 2.85
C ASN A 51 -17.79 -10.97 3.12
N ALA A 52 -18.40 -9.84 3.31
CA ALA A 52 -17.79 -8.76 4.08
C ALA A 52 -17.61 -9.30 5.51
N GLY A 53 -16.37 -9.38 5.98
CA GLY A 53 -15.95 -10.02 7.23
C GLY A 53 -17.05 -10.17 8.27
N LYS A 54 -17.04 -11.26 9.02
CA LYS A 54 -18.06 -11.80 9.94
C LYS A 54 -18.69 -10.81 10.93
N GLU A 55 -19.28 -9.72 10.44
CA GLU A 55 -20.26 -8.97 11.22
C GLU A 55 -21.63 -9.53 10.83
N GLU A 56 -22.35 -10.05 11.81
CA GLU A 56 -23.75 -10.47 11.66
C GLU A 56 -24.58 -9.27 11.16
N LEU A 57 -24.85 -9.24 9.87
CA LEU A 57 -25.66 -8.20 9.24
C LEU A 57 -27.12 -8.40 9.66
N LYS A 58 -27.72 -7.33 10.18
CA LYS A 58 -29.15 -7.33 10.50
C LYS A 58 -29.97 -7.56 9.24
N PRO A 59 -31.06 -8.39 9.30
CA PRO A 59 -31.95 -8.60 8.16
C PRO A 59 -32.50 -7.25 7.66
N GLY A 60 -32.43 -7.01 6.36
CA GLY A 60 -32.85 -5.78 5.70
C GLY A 60 -31.73 -4.85 5.21
N LEU A 61 -30.47 -5.12 5.57
CA LEU A 61 -29.30 -4.33 5.12
C LEU A 61 -28.72 -4.83 3.79
N GLU A 62 -29.19 -5.97 3.29
CA GLU A 62 -28.66 -6.62 2.08
C GLU A 62 -28.83 -5.75 0.83
N THR A 63 -29.93 -5.03 0.71
CA THR A 63 -30.21 -4.13 -0.42
C THR A 63 -29.36 -2.85 -0.42
N GLU A 64 -28.92 -2.37 0.76
CA GLU A 64 -28.04 -1.22 0.87
C GLU A 64 -26.56 -1.58 0.62
N LEU A 65 -26.20 -2.86 0.75
CA LEU A 65 -24.83 -3.35 0.54
C LEU A 65 -24.48 -3.51 -0.95
N GLU A 66 -25.46 -3.78 -1.81
CA GLU A 66 -25.26 -3.96 -3.25
C GLU A 66 -24.72 -2.70 -3.95
N ASP A 67 -24.89 -1.52 -3.37
CA ASP A 67 -24.39 -0.25 -3.89
C ASP A 67 -23.08 0.23 -3.23
N ARG A 68 -22.54 -0.51 -2.26
CA ARG A 68 -21.29 -0.12 -1.59
C ARG A 68 -20.07 -0.45 -2.46
N LEU A 69 -19.20 0.52 -2.57
CA LEU A 69 -17.88 0.31 -3.18
C LEU A 69 -17.04 -0.53 -2.21
N TYR A 70 -16.43 -1.60 -2.74
CA TYR A 70 -15.65 -2.55 -1.95
C TYR A 70 -14.28 -2.81 -2.58
N SER A 71 -13.26 -2.71 -1.77
CA SER A 71 -11.91 -3.17 -2.09
C SER A 71 -11.24 -3.60 -0.80
N SER A 72 -10.49 -4.68 -0.84
CA SER A 72 -9.68 -5.14 0.28
C SER A 72 -8.27 -5.45 -0.16
N GLY A 73 -7.36 -5.43 0.79
CA GLY A 73 -5.97 -5.75 0.60
C GLY A 73 -5.29 -6.01 1.93
N GLU A 74 -4.10 -6.58 1.85
CA GLU A 74 -3.20 -6.77 2.98
C GLU A 74 -2.00 -5.87 2.80
N ALA A 75 -1.50 -5.29 3.90
CA ALA A 75 -0.36 -4.41 3.85
C ALA A 75 0.65 -4.71 4.96
N ILE A 76 1.94 -4.65 4.62
CA ILE A 76 3.03 -4.60 5.58
C ILE A 76 3.63 -3.20 5.54
N GLN A 77 3.58 -2.51 6.67
CA GLN A 77 4.27 -1.24 6.85
C GLN A 77 5.54 -1.45 7.67
N PHE A 78 6.63 -0.84 7.23
CA PHE A 78 7.91 -0.94 7.94
C PHE A 78 8.70 0.37 7.89
N SER A 79 9.37 0.66 9.01
CA SER A 79 10.12 1.90 9.18
C SER A 79 11.41 1.91 8.33
N PRO A 80 11.79 3.05 7.74
CA PRO A 80 13.12 3.22 7.14
C PRO A 80 14.28 2.91 8.10
N GLN A 81 14.09 3.13 9.39
CA GLN A 81 15.10 2.85 10.41
C GLN A 81 15.35 1.35 10.61
N LEU A 82 14.45 0.48 10.13
CA LEU A 82 14.65 -0.97 10.18
C LEU A 82 15.89 -1.39 9.39
N PHE A 83 16.20 -0.64 8.32
CA PHE A 83 17.36 -0.87 7.45
C PHE A 83 18.28 0.36 7.45
N PRO A 84 19.12 0.53 8.45
CA PRO A 84 20.05 1.66 8.51
C PRO A 84 21.03 1.62 7.32
N SER A 85 21.58 2.77 6.97
CA SER A 85 22.52 2.90 5.85
C SER A 85 23.75 1.99 5.96
N SER A 86 24.20 1.71 7.18
CA SER A 86 25.29 0.77 7.43
C SER A 86 24.96 -0.67 6.97
N PHE A 87 23.69 -1.06 7.04
CA PHE A 87 23.20 -2.35 6.54
C PHE A 87 23.02 -2.30 5.01
N LEU A 88 22.33 -1.28 4.50
CA LEU A 88 22.01 -1.15 3.08
C LEU A 88 23.26 -0.92 2.18
N ASN A 89 24.35 -0.44 2.76
CA ASN A 89 25.62 -0.24 2.04
C ASN A 89 26.47 -1.51 1.93
N LEU A 90 26.09 -2.60 2.60
CA LEU A 90 26.78 -3.88 2.42
C LEU A 90 26.48 -4.44 1.01
N PRO A 91 27.49 -5.02 0.33
CA PRO A 91 27.32 -5.54 -1.04
C PRO A 91 26.17 -6.53 -1.18
N ASP A 92 25.97 -7.39 -0.18
CA ASP A 92 24.95 -8.43 -0.18
C ASP A 92 23.50 -7.86 -0.14
N TYR A 93 23.32 -6.61 0.28
CA TYR A 93 22.03 -5.93 0.37
C TYR A 93 21.85 -4.80 -0.64
N ALA A 94 22.81 -4.63 -1.56
CA ALA A 94 22.75 -3.56 -2.56
C ALA A 94 21.50 -3.64 -3.45
N HIS A 95 20.96 -4.82 -3.68
CA HIS A 95 19.74 -5.05 -4.44
C HIS A 95 18.50 -4.57 -3.67
N ILE A 96 18.42 -4.79 -2.36
CA ILE A 96 17.36 -4.26 -1.50
C ILE A 96 17.44 -2.73 -1.45
N SER A 97 18.64 -2.17 -1.29
CA SER A 97 18.86 -0.73 -1.31
C SER A 97 18.33 -0.08 -2.59
N LYS A 98 18.62 -0.69 -3.76
CA LYS A 98 18.10 -0.25 -5.06
C LYS A 98 16.59 -0.33 -5.15
N LEU A 99 16.00 -1.43 -4.67
CA LEU A 99 14.55 -1.62 -4.65
C LEU A 99 13.86 -0.54 -3.80
N LEU A 100 14.34 -0.31 -2.57
CA LEU A 100 13.81 0.70 -1.67
C LEU A 100 14.00 2.13 -2.21
N SER A 101 15.10 2.42 -2.88
CA SER A 101 15.29 3.70 -3.57
C SER A 101 14.31 3.88 -4.73
N LYS A 102 14.09 2.82 -5.52
CA LYS A 102 13.14 2.84 -6.64
C LYS A 102 11.69 2.97 -6.17
N SER A 103 11.36 2.49 -4.97
CA SER A 103 10.00 2.60 -4.41
C SER A 103 9.56 4.04 -4.14
N GLN A 104 10.48 5.02 -4.20
CA GLN A 104 10.13 6.45 -4.15
C GLN A 104 9.28 6.91 -5.35
N TYR A 105 9.22 6.12 -6.42
CA TYR A 105 8.28 6.30 -7.53
C TYR A 105 6.97 5.53 -7.32
N GLY A 106 6.87 4.71 -6.27
CA GLY A 106 5.92 3.62 -6.21
C GLY A 106 6.19 2.58 -7.30
N ILE A 107 6.15 1.31 -6.97
CA ILE A 107 6.38 0.22 -7.92
C ILE A 107 5.20 -0.72 -7.87
N ARG A 108 4.59 -0.99 -9.04
CA ARG A 108 3.63 -2.09 -9.22
C ARG A 108 4.37 -3.30 -9.78
N PHE A 109 4.06 -4.48 -9.26
CA PHE A 109 4.61 -5.77 -9.67
C PHE A 109 3.48 -6.65 -10.19
N TYR A 110 3.71 -7.39 -11.28
CA TYR A 110 2.67 -8.20 -11.92
C TYR A 110 3.22 -9.45 -12.63
N ASP A 111 4.29 -10.06 -12.07
CA ASP A 111 4.75 -11.38 -12.52
C ASP A 111 3.71 -12.45 -12.21
N GLU A 112 3.61 -13.42 -13.10
CA GLU A 112 2.72 -14.57 -12.91
C GLU A 112 3.09 -15.36 -11.65
N GLY A 113 2.09 -15.71 -10.83
CA GLY A 113 2.27 -16.42 -9.57
C GLY A 113 2.81 -15.59 -8.41
N LEU A 114 3.25 -14.36 -8.65
CA LEU A 114 3.78 -13.49 -7.58
C LEU A 114 2.75 -13.21 -6.49
N TYR A 115 1.51 -12.96 -6.88
CA TYR A 115 0.42 -12.67 -5.95
C TYR A 115 0.23 -13.80 -4.93
N ASP A 116 0.08 -15.04 -5.41
CA ASP A 116 -0.16 -16.19 -4.54
C ASP A 116 1.04 -16.44 -3.61
N GLU A 117 2.25 -16.35 -4.15
CA GLU A 117 3.50 -16.50 -3.39
C GLU A 117 3.59 -15.46 -2.26
N LEU A 118 3.36 -14.19 -2.57
CA LEU A 118 3.44 -13.12 -1.57
C LEU A 118 2.30 -13.20 -0.55
N LEU A 119 1.10 -13.61 -0.96
CA LEU A 119 -0.01 -13.79 -0.04
C LEU A 119 0.30 -14.86 1.02
N GLU A 120 0.92 -15.99 0.63
CA GLU A 120 1.37 -17.01 1.58
C GLU A 120 2.49 -16.48 2.51
N MET A 121 3.42 -15.69 1.96
CA MET A 121 4.47 -15.05 2.79
C MET A 121 3.89 -14.04 3.77
N MET A 122 2.86 -13.27 3.40
CA MET A 122 2.19 -12.34 4.31
C MET A 122 1.42 -13.05 5.41
N LYS A 123 0.75 -14.16 5.11
CA LYS A 123 0.14 -15.02 6.14
C LYS A 123 1.17 -15.56 7.14
N ALA A 124 2.33 -16.01 6.61
CA ALA A 124 3.44 -16.44 7.46
C ALA A 124 4.01 -15.30 8.30
N PHE A 125 4.09 -14.08 7.74
CA PHE A 125 4.51 -12.88 8.44
C PHE A 125 3.55 -12.55 9.60
N ASP A 126 2.25 -12.59 9.36
CA ASP A 126 1.23 -12.27 10.37
C ASP A 126 1.26 -13.25 11.52
N SER A 127 1.38 -14.55 11.24
CA SER A 127 1.48 -15.60 12.27
C SER A 127 2.83 -15.67 13.01
N SER A 128 3.85 -14.94 12.53
CA SER A 128 5.20 -14.93 13.07
C SER A 128 5.41 -13.83 14.10
N THR A 129 6.54 -13.89 14.82
CA THR A 129 6.93 -12.86 15.81
C THR A 129 8.39 -12.45 15.67
N HIS A 130 8.71 -11.23 16.12
CA HIS A 130 10.08 -10.74 16.29
C HIS A 130 10.97 -10.96 15.04
N THR A 131 12.09 -11.68 15.23
CA THR A 131 13.10 -11.94 14.20
C THR A 131 12.54 -12.68 13.00
N SER A 132 11.57 -13.58 13.18
CA SER A 132 10.96 -14.32 12.08
C SER A 132 10.24 -13.38 11.09
N ARG A 133 9.55 -12.35 11.58
CA ARG A 133 8.95 -11.31 10.71
C ARG A 133 10.00 -10.59 9.88
N LEU A 134 11.14 -10.24 10.48
CA LEU A 134 12.22 -9.59 9.74
C LEU A 134 12.79 -10.48 8.63
N ILE A 135 12.97 -11.77 8.91
CA ILE A 135 13.45 -12.75 7.92
C ILE A 135 12.47 -12.83 6.76
N ILE A 136 11.17 -12.97 7.03
CA ILE A 136 10.14 -13.02 5.99
C ILE A 136 10.09 -11.72 5.19
N LEU A 137 10.18 -10.56 5.84
CA LEU A 137 10.23 -9.27 5.15
C LEU A 137 11.43 -9.18 4.19
N LEU A 138 12.60 -9.63 4.62
CA LEU A 138 13.79 -9.67 3.74
C LEU A 138 13.58 -10.62 2.56
N GLN A 139 12.98 -11.79 2.76
CA GLN A 139 12.64 -12.72 1.68
C GLN A 139 11.65 -12.09 0.68
N ILE A 140 10.63 -11.37 1.17
CA ILE A 140 9.69 -10.65 0.32
C ILE A 140 10.42 -9.59 -0.51
N LEU A 141 11.27 -8.77 0.10
CA LEU A 141 12.01 -7.72 -0.60
C LEU A 141 12.96 -8.31 -1.64
N ASP A 142 13.64 -9.41 -1.34
CA ASP A 142 14.49 -10.13 -2.28
C ASP A 142 13.66 -10.66 -3.46
N ARG A 143 12.52 -11.29 -3.18
CA ARG A 143 11.61 -11.78 -4.22
C ARG A 143 11.10 -10.67 -5.14
N LEU A 144 10.73 -9.52 -4.58
CA LEU A 144 10.30 -8.35 -5.35
C LEU A 144 11.42 -7.78 -6.22
N HIS A 145 12.67 -7.80 -5.73
CA HIS A 145 13.82 -7.37 -6.53
C HIS A 145 13.98 -8.21 -7.80
N HIS A 146 13.73 -9.52 -7.73
CA HIS A 146 13.85 -10.45 -8.85
C HIS A 146 12.63 -10.44 -9.80
N CYS A 147 11.60 -9.65 -9.49
CA CYS A 147 10.43 -9.50 -10.35
C CYS A 147 10.80 -8.79 -11.66
N LYS A 148 10.43 -9.38 -12.78
CA LYS A 148 10.78 -8.89 -14.13
C LYS A 148 9.75 -7.91 -14.66
N LYS A 149 8.48 -8.10 -14.33
CA LYS A 149 7.39 -7.26 -14.81
C LYS A 149 7.04 -6.22 -13.74
N THR A 150 7.58 -5.02 -13.90
CA THR A 150 7.33 -3.90 -12.98
C THR A 150 6.93 -2.64 -13.73
N GLN A 151 6.15 -1.79 -13.08
CA GLN A 151 5.74 -0.48 -13.57
C GLN A 151 5.94 0.55 -12.47
N LEU A 152 6.50 1.72 -12.83
CA LEU A 152 6.51 2.85 -11.92
C LEU A 152 5.13 3.50 -11.89
N LEU A 153 4.68 3.86 -10.69
CA LEU A 153 3.37 4.45 -10.46
C LEU A 153 3.37 5.98 -10.56
N SER A 154 4.53 6.60 -10.30
CA SER A 154 4.72 8.05 -10.44
C SER A 154 5.81 8.34 -11.48
N PRO A 155 5.68 9.41 -12.27
CA PRO A 155 6.72 9.84 -13.21
C PRO A 155 7.96 10.40 -12.51
N THR A 156 7.81 10.91 -11.29
CA THR A 156 8.87 11.53 -10.49
C THR A 156 9.07 10.79 -9.19
N ALA A 157 10.33 10.68 -8.74
CA ALA A 157 10.63 10.17 -7.41
C ALA A 157 10.19 11.20 -6.37
N TYR A 158 9.50 10.73 -5.35
CA TYR A 158 9.24 11.57 -4.19
C TYR A 158 10.54 11.74 -3.39
N SER A 159 10.98 12.97 -3.23
CA SER A 159 12.18 13.30 -2.45
C SER A 159 11.79 14.02 -1.17
N ASN A 160 12.35 13.57 -0.04
CA ASN A 160 12.21 14.31 1.22
C ASN A 160 12.76 15.75 1.15
N ALA A 161 13.63 16.05 0.16
CA ALA A 161 14.11 17.41 -0.10
C ALA A 161 12.98 18.32 -0.61
N ASN A 162 11.92 17.76 -1.19
CA ASN A 162 10.71 18.49 -1.59
C ASN A 162 9.70 18.64 -0.44
N ARG A 163 10.03 18.10 0.72
CA ARG A 163 9.24 18.26 1.93
C ARG A 163 9.31 19.73 2.35
N GLN A 164 8.21 20.42 2.21
CA GLN A 164 8.04 21.76 2.76
C GLN A 164 7.37 21.60 4.14
N PRO A 165 8.12 21.57 5.23
CA PRO A 165 7.56 21.43 6.58
C PRO A 165 6.48 22.49 6.88
N GLU A 166 6.63 23.65 6.23
CA GLU A 166 5.70 24.78 6.31
C GLU A 166 4.30 24.47 5.74
N LEU A 167 4.19 23.49 4.82
CA LEU A 167 2.90 23.06 4.24
C LEU A 167 2.29 21.88 4.99
N GLU A 168 3.05 21.13 5.79
CA GLU A 168 2.53 19.97 6.53
C GLU A 168 1.50 20.40 7.60
N GLU A 169 1.75 21.50 8.28
CA GLU A 169 0.84 22.00 9.32
C GLU A 169 -0.51 22.46 8.73
N PRO A 170 -0.56 23.28 7.66
CA PRO A 170 -1.81 23.63 7.01
C PRO A 170 -2.58 22.44 6.45
N ILE A 171 -1.89 21.50 5.79
CA ILE A 171 -2.51 20.28 5.26
C ILE A 171 -3.05 19.41 6.40
N GLY A 172 -2.30 19.23 7.47
CA GLY A 172 -2.74 18.53 8.68
C GLY A 172 -4.00 19.14 9.29
N ARG A 173 -4.09 20.47 9.33
CA ARG A 173 -5.30 21.19 9.80
C ARG A 173 -6.49 20.95 8.88
N ILE A 174 -6.28 20.98 7.56
CA ILE A 174 -7.33 20.67 6.57
C ILE A 174 -7.83 19.24 6.74
N TYR A 175 -6.94 18.25 6.85
CA TYR A 175 -7.33 16.87 7.11
C TYR A 175 -8.10 16.71 8.42
N THR A 176 -7.62 17.29 9.49
CA THR A 176 -8.31 17.27 10.80
C THR A 176 -9.69 17.90 10.71
N TYR A 177 -9.81 19.04 10.03
CA TYR A 177 -11.09 19.70 9.82
C TYR A 177 -12.04 18.82 9.00
N LEU A 178 -11.59 18.28 7.88
CA LEU A 178 -12.40 17.40 7.02
C LEU A 178 -12.80 16.12 7.76
N TYR A 179 -11.88 15.51 8.51
CA TYR A 179 -12.16 14.32 9.30
C TYR A 179 -13.23 14.55 10.38
N ASN A 180 -13.18 15.70 11.05
CA ASN A 180 -14.15 16.03 12.10
C ASN A 180 -15.52 16.48 11.55
N ASN A 181 -15.57 16.97 10.31
CA ASN A 181 -16.78 17.57 9.72
C ASN A 181 -17.27 16.85 8.46
N PHE A 182 -16.78 15.64 8.12
CA PHE A 182 -17.10 14.95 6.87
C PHE A 182 -18.59 14.60 6.70
N ARG A 183 -19.38 14.62 7.79
CA ARG A 183 -20.82 14.41 7.78
C ARG A 183 -21.64 15.67 7.57
N GLU A 184 -21.00 16.82 7.57
CA GLU A 184 -21.62 18.12 7.40
C GLU A 184 -21.27 18.71 6.02
N LYS A 185 -22.12 19.64 5.53
CA LYS A 185 -21.81 20.35 4.29
C LYS A 185 -20.63 21.27 4.54
N VAL A 186 -19.48 20.91 4.02
CA VAL A 186 -18.28 21.78 4.05
C VAL A 186 -18.52 22.96 3.12
N VAL A 187 -18.56 24.16 3.66
CA VAL A 187 -18.61 25.43 2.92
C VAL A 187 -17.22 26.02 2.97
N LEU A 188 -16.60 26.17 1.81
CA LEU A 188 -15.30 26.86 1.64
C LEU A 188 -15.50 28.36 1.55
#